data_40dfe61eb05d31f3cebdbc7f9acbb3d2
#
_entry.id   40dfe61eb05d31f3cebdbc7f9acbb3d2
#
_cell.length_a   1.000
_cell.length_b   1.000
_cell.length_c   1.000
_cell.angle_alpha   90.00
_cell.angle_beta   90.00
_cell.angle_gamma   90.00
#
_symmetry.space_group_name_H-M   'P 1'
#
loop_
_entity.id
_entity.type
_entity.pdbx_description
1 polymer ?
#
loop_
_entity_poly.entity_id
_entity_poly.type
_entity_poly.pdbx_seq_one_letter_code
_entity_poly.pdbx_strand_id
1 'polypeptide(L)'
;MIHSTVSEIDLLQWNELVDKSSTASFFQTPDCYTFYASLSFLKPFVYGVSEEGVLKGVVCGYVIADGNAMKRFFSRRAIIPGGLLLDNDISADALKLLLNHLEQELSRRAIYIEVRNYSDYSVFKSVFKSASFIYQSHLNFHVAITDVDSALKQLNSTKRRDVKLSRKEGAEWLEATEPDDVKSYYKLLQHLYKTKIKTPLFPLEFFEKIVQSRYGKLFIIKYQGDVIGGSVCVLLPGRTVYEWFVCGLDGRIKNVYPSTVATWAGIEYAASNGFTCFDMMGAGKPEEGYGVREFKSKFGGQLVEHGRFLYISKPRLYALGRYVVKKLKSK
;
A
#
# COMPACT_ATOMS: atom_id res chain seq x y z
N MET A 1 -1.96 -1.00 -35.36
CA MET A 1 -2.71 -0.46 -34.19
C MET A 1 -2.21 0.92 -33.85
N ILE A 2 -3.11 1.89 -33.68
CA ILE A 2 -2.75 3.28 -33.30
C ILE A 2 -2.73 3.33 -31.78
N HIS A 3 -1.55 3.64 -31.19
CA HIS A 3 -1.39 3.82 -29.74
C HIS A 3 -1.20 5.31 -29.44
N SER A 4 -1.83 5.79 -28.37
CA SER A 4 -1.67 7.18 -27.92
C SER A 4 -1.58 7.24 -26.39
N THR A 5 -0.73 8.15 -25.89
CA THR A 5 -0.71 8.49 -24.46
C THR A 5 -1.82 9.50 -24.16
N VAL A 6 -2.44 9.37 -22.98
CA VAL A 6 -3.56 10.20 -22.55
C VAL A 6 -3.23 10.79 -21.19
N SER A 7 -3.33 12.12 -21.07
CA SER A 7 -3.14 12.85 -19.80
C SER A 7 -4.49 13.20 -19.13
N GLU A 8 -5.55 13.31 -19.92
CA GLU A 8 -6.93 13.47 -19.43
C GLU A 8 -7.66 12.16 -19.69
N ILE A 9 -7.94 11.41 -18.62
CA ILE A 9 -8.53 10.08 -18.71
C ILE A 9 -10.03 10.20 -18.48
N ASP A 10 -10.81 9.67 -19.42
CA ASP A 10 -12.26 9.56 -19.27
C ASP A 10 -12.60 8.67 -18.07
N LEU A 11 -13.41 9.20 -17.14
CA LEU A 11 -13.74 8.52 -15.89
C LEU A 11 -14.55 7.24 -16.09
N LEU A 12 -15.38 7.16 -17.13
CA LEU A 12 -16.17 5.96 -17.41
C LEU A 12 -15.23 4.85 -17.87
N GLN A 13 -14.38 5.10 -18.86
CA GLN A 13 -13.38 4.12 -19.33
C GLN A 13 -12.41 3.72 -18.21
N TRP A 14 -12.03 4.65 -17.33
CA TRP A 14 -11.14 4.32 -16.19
C TRP A 14 -11.83 3.37 -15.20
N ASN A 15 -13.06 3.64 -14.81
CA ASN A 15 -13.81 2.75 -13.92
C ASN A 15 -14.07 1.38 -14.56
N GLU A 16 -14.45 1.33 -15.84
CA GLU A 16 -14.60 0.07 -16.58
C GLU A 16 -13.29 -0.73 -16.60
N LEU A 17 -12.15 -0.08 -16.76
CA LEU A 17 -10.85 -0.72 -16.69
C LEU A 17 -10.55 -1.25 -15.29
N VAL A 18 -10.90 -0.52 -14.22
CA VAL A 18 -10.80 -1.01 -12.82
C VAL A 18 -11.63 -2.28 -12.63
N ASP A 19 -12.84 -2.30 -13.15
CA ASP A 19 -13.77 -3.42 -12.94
C ASP A 19 -13.29 -4.72 -13.63
N LYS A 20 -12.73 -4.61 -14.84
CA LYS A 20 -12.33 -5.78 -15.64
C LYS A 20 -10.89 -6.24 -15.46
N SER A 21 -10.00 -5.36 -14.96
CA SER A 21 -8.58 -5.66 -14.89
C SER A 21 -8.26 -6.64 -13.76
N SER A 22 -7.42 -7.63 -14.08
CA SER A 22 -6.83 -8.53 -13.08
C SER A 22 -5.75 -7.90 -12.24
N THR A 23 -5.17 -6.77 -12.69
CA THR A 23 -4.16 -6.01 -11.94
C THR A 23 -4.75 -4.90 -11.07
N ALA A 24 -6.08 -4.72 -11.06
CA ALA A 24 -6.73 -3.64 -10.35
C ALA A 24 -6.51 -3.71 -8.83
N SER A 25 -6.26 -2.55 -8.26
CA SER A 25 -6.21 -2.30 -6.81
C SER A 25 -6.84 -0.93 -6.50
N PHE A 26 -7.13 -0.66 -5.22
CA PHE A 26 -7.58 0.67 -4.80
C PHE A 26 -6.64 1.79 -5.29
N PHE A 27 -5.34 1.52 -5.30
CA PHE A 27 -4.30 2.52 -5.58
C PHE A 27 -4.25 3.01 -7.03
N GLN A 28 -5.01 2.39 -7.92
CA GLN A 28 -5.09 2.75 -9.35
C GLN A 28 -6.47 3.30 -9.73
N THR A 29 -7.36 3.53 -8.76
CA THR A 29 -8.70 4.06 -8.99
C THR A 29 -8.71 5.58 -9.13
N PRO A 30 -9.74 6.17 -9.80
CA PRO A 30 -9.96 7.63 -9.81
C PRO A 30 -10.07 8.23 -8.41
N ASP A 31 -10.68 7.49 -7.49
CA ASP A 31 -10.84 7.93 -6.10
C ASP A 31 -9.51 8.03 -5.35
N CYS A 32 -8.60 7.09 -5.59
CA CYS A 32 -7.25 7.16 -5.02
C CYS A 32 -6.46 8.34 -5.59
N TYR A 33 -6.59 8.63 -6.88
CA TYR A 33 -5.99 9.82 -7.49
C TYR A 33 -6.53 11.11 -6.85
N THR A 34 -7.85 11.21 -6.69
CA THR A 34 -8.52 12.34 -6.02
C THR A 34 -8.05 12.50 -4.58
N PHE A 35 -7.91 11.38 -3.86
CA PHE A 35 -7.34 11.37 -2.52
C PHE A 35 -5.90 11.91 -2.50
N TYR A 36 -5.02 11.43 -3.39
CA TYR A 36 -3.66 11.95 -3.49
C TYR A 36 -3.62 13.45 -3.84
N ALA A 37 -4.52 13.92 -4.70
CA ALA A 37 -4.64 15.32 -5.08
C ALA A 37 -5.09 16.22 -3.93
N SER A 38 -5.83 15.68 -2.97
CA SER A 38 -6.24 16.40 -1.78
C SER A 38 -5.12 16.65 -0.77
N LEU A 39 -4.00 15.89 -0.84
CA LEU A 39 -2.91 15.93 0.15
C LEU A 39 -1.88 16.99 -0.19
N SER A 40 -1.65 17.94 0.74
CA SER A 40 -0.77 19.10 0.52
C SER A 40 0.71 18.74 0.27
N PHE A 41 1.16 17.60 0.77
CA PHE A 41 2.55 17.15 0.73
C PHE A 41 2.88 16.19 -0.43
N LEU A 42 1.89 15.79 -1.23
CA LEU A 42 2.07 14.96 -2.42
C LEU A 42 1.92 15.79 -3.69
N LYS A 43 2.55 15.31 -4.77
CA LYS A 43 2.33 15.79 -6.13
C LYS A 43 1.83 14.61 -6.96
N PRO A 44 0.52 14.41 -7.07
CA PRO A 44 -0.05 13.30 -7.80
C PRO A 44 0.23 13.42 -9.29
N PHE A 45 0.17 12.30 -9.97
CA PHE A 45 0.18 12.20 -11.42
C PHE A 45 -0.67 11.02 -11.86
N VAL A 46 -1.21 11.13 -13.05
CA VAL A 46 -1.91 10.05 -13.75
C VAL A 46 -1.61 10.15 -15.24
N TYR A 47 -1.35 9.01 -15.88
CA TYR A 47 -1.16 8.89 -17.31
C TYR A 47 -1.85 7.63 -17.80
N GLY A 48 -2.39 7.66 -19.01
CA GLY A 48 -3.02 6.53 -19.65
C GLY A 48 -2.39 6.18 -21.00
N VAL A 49 -2.74 5.01 -21.50
CA VAL A 49 -2.49 4.61 -22.88
C VAL A 49 -3.74 4.00 -23.47
N SER A 50 -4.03 4.38 -24.72
CA SER A 50 -5.16 3.86 -25.49
C SER A 50 -4.67 3.12 -26.74
N GLU A 51 -5.39 2.08 -27.11
CA GLU A 51 -5.28 1.38 -28.41
C GLU A 51 -6.59 1.62 -29.16
N GLU A 52 -6.49 2.20 -30.34
CA GLU A 52 -7.66 2.50 -31.21
C GLU A 52 -8.78 3.28 -30.48
N GLY A 53 -8.38 4.19 -29.57
CA GLY A 53 -9.32 5.02 -28.80
C GLY A 53 -9.87 4.35 -27.53
N VAL A 54 -9.54 3.10 -27.26
CA VAL A 54 -9.96 2.38 -26.03
C VAL A 54 -8.84 2.45 -24.99
N LEU A 55 -9.16 2.83 -23.77
CA LEU A 55 -8.21 2.88 -22.66
C LEU A 55 -7.75 1.46 -22.28
N LYS A 56 -6.44 1.21 -22.40
CA LYS A 56 -5.82 -0.09 -22.12
C LYS A 56 -4.90 -0.12 -20.92
N GLY A 57 -4.44 1.04 -20.47
CA GLY A 57 -3.57 1.10 -19.31
C GLY A 57 -3.63 2.46 -18.62
N VAL A 58 -3.54 2.45 -17.29
CA VAL A 58 -3.43 3.64 -16.45
C VAL A 58 -2.31 3.46 -15.44
N VAL A 59 -1.51 4.48 -15.24
CA VAL A 59 -0.57 4.61 -14.14
C VAL A 59 -1.00 5.77 -13.26
N CYS A 60 -1.23 5.49 -11.98
CA CYS A 60 -1.58 6.46 -10.95
C CYS A 60 -0.54 6.42 -9.84
N GLY A 61 -0.06 7.59 -9.41
CA GLY A 61 0.93 7.67 -8.35
C GLY A 61 1.19 9.09 -7.89
N TYR A 62 2.26 9.25 -7.13
CA TYR A 62 2.65 10.56 -6.61
C TYR A 62 4.17 10.73 -6.54
N VAL A 63 4.62 11.98 -6.67
CA VAL A 63 5.97 12.37 -6.31
C VAL A 63 5.97 12.90 -4.89
N ILE A 64 6.88 12.37 -4.08
CA ILE A 64 7.09 12.79 -2.68
C ILE A 64 8.55 13.12 -2.43
N ALA A 65 8.79 14.04 -1.49
CA ALA A 65 10.11 14.43 -1.03
C ALA A 65 10.10 14.69 0.47
N ASP A 66 11.15 14.26 1.15
CA ASP A 66 11.24 14.33 2.61
C ASP A 66 12.10 15.51 3.08
N GLY A 67 11.75 16.09 4.22
CA GLY A 67 12.56 17.07 4.95
C GLY A 67 12.49 18.50 4.43
N ASN A 68 13.53 19.31 4.77
CA ASN A 68 13.65 20.72 4.34
C ASN A 68 14.03 20.85 2.86
N ALA A 69 14.07 22.06 2.30
CA ALA A 69 14.27 22.32 0.87
C ALA A 69 15.48 21.57 0.28
N MET A 70 16.61 21.54 0.97
CA MET A 70 17.82 20.84 0.54
C MET A 70 17.61 19.31 0.54
N LYS A 71 17.08 18.75 1.64
CA LYS A 71 16.79 17.31 1.73
C LYS A 71 15.75 16.89 0.69
N ARG A 72 14.73 17.72 0.44
CA ARG A 72 13.71 17.48 -0.59
C ARG A 72 14.32 17.30 -1.97
N PHE A 73 15.37 18.05 -2.32
CA PHE A 73 16.05 17.88 -3.60
C PHE A 73 16.66 16.47 -3.75
N PHE A 74 17.26 15.93 -2.67
CA PHE A 74 17.94 14.63 -2.68
C PHE A 74 17.04 13.43 -2.32
N SER A 75 15.77 13.66 -1.99
CA SER A 75 14.84 12.60 -1.58
C SER A 75 13.64 12.42 -2.51
N ARG A 76 13.54 13.21 -3.60
CA ARG A 76 12.41 13.16 -4.54
C ARG A 76 12.31 11.80 -5.21
N ARG A 77 11.18 11.15 -5.05
CA ARG A 77 10.88 9.87 -5.64
C ARG A 77 9.43 9.82 -6.14
N ALA A 78 9.23 9.15 -7.26
CA ALA A 78 7.90 8.83 -7.76
C ALA A 78 7.53 7.42 -7.29
N ILE A 79 6.38 7.30 -6.65
CA ILE A 79 5.86 6.04 -6.13
C ILE A 79 4.53 5.75 -6.81
N ILE A 80 4.42 4.54 -7.31
CA ILE A 80 3.22 3.99 -7.95
C ILE A 80 2.78 2.78 -7.12
N PRO A 81 1.91 3.00 -6.10
CA PRO A 81 1.38 1.90 -5.31
C PRO A 81 0.40 1.07 -6.13
N GLY A 82 0.35 -0.23 -5.91
CA GLY A 82 -0.56 -1.15 -6.59
C GLY A 82 -0.10 -1.61 -7.98
N GLY A 83 0.96 -1.01 -8.52
CA GLY A 83 1.38 -1.28 -9.90
C GLY A 83 0.64 -0.42 -10.93
N LEU A 84 0.53 -0.90 -12.16
CA LEU A 84 -0.22 -0.28 -13.24
C LEU A 84 -1.59 -0.96 -13.40
N LEU A 85 -2.63 -0.20 -13.63
CA LEU A 85 -3.91 -0.74 -14.07
C LEU A 85 -3.82 -1.09 -15.55
N LEU A 86 -3.89 -2.36 -15.88
CA LEU A 86 -3.71 -2.84 -17.24
C LEU A 86 -4.93 -3.64 -17.69
N ASP A 87 -5.35 -3.42 -18.91
CA ASP A 87 -6.30 -4.33 -19.57
C ASP A 87 -5.65 -5.71 -19.71
N ASN A 88 -6.42 -6.78 -19.59
CA ASN A 88 -5.90 -8.14 -19.66
C ASN A 88 -5.33 -8.50 -21.04
N ASP A 89 -5.73 -7.76 -22.08
CA ASP A 89 -5.30 -7.92 -23.49
C ASP A 89 -4.41 -6.78 -24.00
N ILE A 90 -3.89 -5.90 -23.11
CA ILE A 90 -2.99 -4.82 -23.50
C ILE A 90 -1.79 -5.33 -24.31
N SER A 91 -1.48 -4.69 -25.43
CA SER A 91 -0.31 -5.05 -26.23
C SER A 91 1.00 -4.65 -25.56
N ALA A 92 2.08 -5.38 -25.90
CA ALA A 92 3.42 -5.04 -25.41
C ALA A 92 3.86 -3.62 -25.84
N ASP A 93 3.44 -3.20 -27.05
CA ASP A 93 3.78 -1.88 -27.60
C ASP A 93 3.05 -0.75 -26.84
N ALA A 94 1.77 -0.93 -26.53
CA ALA A 94 1.02 0.05 -25.72
C ALA A 94 1.58 0.16 -24.31
N LEU A 95 1.89 -0.96 -23.65
CA LEU A 95 2.52 -0.92 -22.33
C LEU A 95 3.89 -0.26 -22.38
N LYS A 96 4.72 -0.55 -23.40
CA LYS A 96 6.02 0.09 -23.57
C LYS A 96 5.88 1.59 -23.80
N LEU A 97 4.90 2.03 -24.60
CA LEU A 97 4.60 3.44 -24.82
C LEU A 97 4.25 4.14 -23.50
N LEU A 98 3.39 3.53 -22.66
CA LEU A 98 3.03 4.07 -21.34
C LEU A 98 4.25 4.18 -20.43
N LEU A 99 5.12 3.16 -20.38
CA LEU A 99 6.32 3.17 -19.54
C LEU A 99 7.33 4.23 -20.01
N ASN A 100 7.52 4.39 -21.32
CA ASN A 100 8.39 5.43 -21.87
C ASN A 100 7.85 6.84 -21.58
N HIS A 101 6.55 7.03 -21.69
CA HIS A 101 5.91 8.31 -21.33
C HIS A 101 6.09 8.61 -19.83
N LEU A 102 5.89 7.61 -18.98
CA LEU A 102 6.12 7.72 -17.53
C LEU A 102 7.56 8.13 -17.22
N GLU A 103 8.53 7.53 -17.91
CA GLU A 103 9.93 7.91 -17.79
C GLU A 103 10.17 9.36 -18.18
N GLN A 104 9.72 9.79 -19.35
CA GLN A 104 9.90 11.14 -19.87
C GLN A 104 9.36 12.21 -18.90
N GLU A 105 8.14 12.00 -18.38
CA GLU A 105 7.46 12.93 -17.49
C GLU A 105 8.09 13.00 -16.09
N LEU A 106 8.55 11.88 -15.55
CA LEU A 106 9.01 11.81 -14.16
C LEU A 106 10.53 11.92 -13.99
N SER A 107 11.35 11.68 -15.02
CA SER A 107 12.81 11.75 -14.90
C SER A 107 13.34 13.13 -14.48
N ARG A 108 12.60 14.21 -14.77
CA ARG A 108 12.93 15.57 -14.32
C ARG A 108 12.43 15.84 -12.89
N ARG A 109 11.39 15.13 -12.45
CA ARG A 109 10.68 15.37 -11.19
C ARG A 109 11.17 14.48 -10.04
N ALA A 110 11.73 13.28 -10.33
CA ALA A 110 12.13 12.29 -9.36
C ALA A 110 13.54 11.73 -9.64
N ILE A 111 14.21 11.23 -8.60
CA ILE A 111 15.51 10.56 -8.69
C ILE A 111 15.33 9.13 -9.20
N TYR A 112 14.22 8.51 -8.82
CA TYR A 112 13.80 7.19 -9.27
C TYR A 112 12.28 7.08 -9.28
N ILE A 113 11.78 6.10 -10.04
CA ILE A 113 10.38 5.70 -10.12
C ILE A 113 10.30 4.29 -9.55
N GLU A 114 9.44 4.07 -8.55
CA GLU A 114 9.21 2.76 -7.93
C GLU A 114 7.77 2.34 -8.14
N VAL A 115 7.57 1.26 -8.92
CA VAL A 115 6.26 0.61 -9.12
C VAL A 115 6.16 -0.54 -8.12
N ARG A 116 5.21 -0.46 -7.21
CA ARG A 116 4.98 -1.46 -6.14
C ARG A 116 3.83 -2.35 -6.52
N ASN A 117 4.11 -3.58 -6.91
CA ASN A 117 3.06 -4.47 -7.38
C ASN A 117 2.31 -5.11 -6.20
N TYR A 118 0.98 -5.16 -6.30
CA TYR A 118 0.10 -5.88 -5.37
C TYR A 118 -0.66 -7.02 -6.07
N SER A 119 -0.41 -7.21 -7.35
CA SER A 119 -0.85 -8.33 -8.18
C SER A 119 0.31 -8.88 -9.02
N ASP A 120 0.10 -9.97 -9.74
CA ASP A 120 1.11 -10.62 -10.57
C ASP A 120 1.34 -9.86 -11.89
N TYR A 121 2.58 -9.41 -12.09
CA TYR A 121 3.07 -8.78 -13.33
C TYR A 121 4.09 -9.66 -14.06
N SER A 122 4.12 -10.96 -13.81
CA SER A 122 5.13 -11.87 -14.38
C SER A 122 5.15 -11.83 -15.90
N VAL A 123 3.97 -11.79 -16.54
CA VAL A 123 3.80 -11.73 -18.00
C VAL A 123 4.32 -10.42 -18.61
N PHE A 124 4.40 -9.35 -17.84
CA PHE A 124 4.86 -8.02 -18.28
C PHE A 124 6.34 -7.74 -18.00
N LYS A 125 7.04 -8.63 -17.28
CA LYS A 125 8.45 -8.41 -16.87
C LYS A 125 9.38 -8.10 -18.04
N SER A 126 9.19 -8.72 -19.19
CA SER A 126 9.99 -8.46 -20.39
C SER A 126 9.80 -7.05 -20.93
N VAL A 127 8.57 -6.54 -20.93
CA VAL A 127 8.24 -5.19 -21.38
C VAL A 127 8.83 -4.15 -20.44
N PHE A 128 8.66 -4.32 -19.12
CA PHE A 128 9.29 -3.45 -18.11
C PHE A 128 10.82 -3.41 -18.28
N LYS A 129 11.45 -4.57 -18.48
CA LYS A 129 12.89 -4.66 -18.73
C LYS A 129 13.31 -3.91 -20.00
N SER A 130 12.52 -4.01 -21.08
CA SER A 130 12.81 -3.29 -22.35
C SER A 130 12.67 -1.77 -22.21
N ALA A 131 11.89 -1.30 -21.22
CA ALA A 131 11.78 0.10 -20.81
C ALA A 131 12.74 0.45 -19.65
N SER A 132 13.83 -0.31 -19.47
CA SER A 132 14.89 -0.05 -18.48
C SER A 132 14.45 -0.10 -17.00
N PHE A 133 13.31 -0.68 -16.69
CA PHE A 133 12.92 -0.95 -15.31
C PHE A 133 13.58 -2.23 -14.80
N ILE A 134 14.11 -2.17 -13.58
CA ILE A 134 14.78 -3.28 -12.89
C ILE A 134 13.78 -3.94 -11.94
N TYR A 135 13.55 -5.24 -12.10
CA TYR A 135 12.73 -6.00 -11.17
C TYR A 135 13.47 -6.23 -9.84
N GLN A 136 12.76 -6.09 -8.74
CA GLN A 136 13.22 -6.36 -7.39
C GLN A 136 12.20 -7.25 -6.68
N SER A 137 12.64 -8.42 -6.21
CA SER A 137 11.79 -9.31 -5.40
C SER A 137 11.27 -8.60 -4.15
N HIS A 138 9.98 -8.74 -3.90
CA HIS A 138 9.32 -8.21 -2.71
C HIS A 138 8.11 -9.07 -2.38
N LEU A 139 8.05 -9.52 -1.14
CA LEU A 139 7.01 -10.44 -0.66
C LEU A 139 5.79 -9.68 -0.12
N ASN A 140 4.66 -10.36 -0.14
CA ASN A 140 3.41 -9.92 0.44
C ASN A 140 2.63 -11.13 0.98
N PHE A 141 1.57 -10.92 1.77
CA PHE A 141 0.62 -11.95 2.20
C PHE A 141 -0.79 -11.59 1.76
N HIS A 142 -1.45 -12.53 1.09
CA HIS A 142 -2.86 -12.45 0.74
C HIS A 142 -3.65 -13.49 1.55
N VAL A 143 -4.61 -13.02 2.33
CA VAL A 143 -5.53 -13.88 3.09
C VAL A 143 -6.82 -13.97 2.29
N ALA A 144 -7.15 -15.19 1.82
CA ALA A 144 -8.43 -15.44 1.16
C ALA A 144 -9.57 -15.33 2.20
N ILE A 145 -10.60 -14.58 1.86
CA ILE A 145 -11.72 -14.28 2.75
C ILE A 145 -13.00 -14.90 2.19
N THR A 146 -13.71 -15.63 3.04
CA THR A 146 -15.06 -16.16 2.78
C THR A 146 -16.05 -15.68 3.82
N ASP A 147 -15.86 -16.06 5.08
CA ASP A 147 -16.69 -15.69 6.23
C ASP A 147 -15.80 -15.54 7.48
N VAL A 148 -16.38 -14.98 8.54
CA VAL A 148 -15.66 -14.67 9.80
C VAL A 148 -15.12 -15.93 10.48
N ASP A 149 -15.91 -17.00 10.53
CA ASP A 149 -15.52 -18.25 11.20
C ASP A 149 -14.37 -18.94 10.46
N SER A 150 -14.43 -18.98 9.14
CA SER A 150 -13.38 -19.51 8.29
C SER A 150 -12.10 -18.67 8.39
N ALA A 151 -12.21 -17.34 8.37
CA ALA A 151 -11.10 -16.45 8.57
C ALA A 151 -10.43 -16.64 9.95
N LEU A 152 -11.22 -16.79 11.01
CA LEU A 152 -10.71 -17.07 12.36
C LEU A 152 -9.99 -18.43 12.43
N LYS A 153 -10.51 -19.46 11.74
CA LYS A 153 -9.87 -20.79 11.68
C LYS A 153 -8.54 -20.77 10.91
N GLN A 154 -8.37 -19.89 9.93
CA GLN A 154 -7.10 -19.73 9.19
C GLN A 154 -5.96 -19.17 10.07
N LEU A 155 -6.26 -18.38 11.11
CA LEU A 155 -5.25 -17.93 12.05
C LEU A 155 -4.56 -19.13 12.70
N ASN A 156 -3.24 -19.04 12.90
CA ASN A 156 -2.58 -20.05 13.71
C ASN A 156 -3.12 -20.05 15.16
N SER A 157 -2.87 -21.14 15.91
CA SER A 157 -3.38 -21.31 17.27
C SER A 157 -3.01 -20.15 18.21
N THR A 158 -1.79 -19.61 18.07
CA THR A 158 -1.32 -18.49 18.90
C THR A 158 -2.13 -17.22 18.62
N LYS A 159 -2.28 -16.82 17.34
CA LYS A 159 -3.01 -15.61 17.00
C LYS A 159 -4.51 -15.70 17.34
N ARG A 160 -5.10 -16.87 17.11
CA ARG A 160 -6.49 -17.16 17.51
C ARG A 160 -6.68 -17.04 19.03
N ARG A 161 -5.73 -17.57 19.81
CA ARG A 161 -5.71 -17.43 21.27
C ARG A 161 -5.55 -15.95 21.66
N ASP A 162 -4.60 -15.23 21.05
CA ASP A 162 -4.30 -13.84 21.37
C ASP A 162 -5.52 -12.91 21.14
N VAL A 163 -6.28 -13.13 20.04
CA VAL A 163 -7.56 -12.42 19.79
C VAL A 163 -8.57 -12.72 20.90
N LYS A 164 -8.77 -14.02 21.24
CA LYS A 164 -9.72 -14.42 22.27
C LYS A 164 -9.37 -13.87 23.66
N LEU A 165 -8.08 -13.93 24.03
CA LEU A 165 -7.61 -13.40 25.31
C LEU A 165 -7.79 -11.88 25.38
N SER A 166 -7.40 -11.16 24.36
CA SER A 166 -7.56 -9.71 24.32
C SER A 166 -9.02 -9.27 24.50
N ARG A 167 -9.94 -9.94 23.80
CA ARG A 167 -11.39 -9.70 23.98
C ARG A 167 -11.88 -10.03 25.39
N LYS A 168 -11.41 -11.14 25.96
CA LYS A 168 -11.77 -11.54 27.34
C LYS A 168 -11.30 -10.53 28.38
N GLU A 169 -10.13 -9.92 28.16
CA GLU A 169 -9.58 -8.84 29.03
C GLU A 169 -10.29 -7.49 28.82
N GLY A 170 -11.20 -7.38 27.84
CA GLY A 170 -11.95 -6.15 27.57
C GLY A 170 -11.33 -5.24 26.52
N ALA A 171 -10.41 -5.75 25.70
CA ALA A 171 -9.95 -5.01 24.52
C ALA A 171 -10.93 -5.19 23.37
N GLU A 172 -11.41 -4.07 22.80
CA GLU A 172 -12.38 -4.03 21.72
C GLU A 172 -11.81 -3.30 20.51
N TRP A 173 -12.20 -3.71 19.30
CA TRP A 173 -11.95 -2.91 18.12
C TRP A 173 -13.20 -2.15 17.69
N LEU A 174 -12.99 -0.92 17.24
CA LEU A 174 -14.04 -0.02 16.76
C LEU A 174 -13.57 0.65 15.47
N GLU A 175 -14.49 0.96 14.56
CA GLU A 175 -14.21 1.86 13.45
C GLU A 175 -14.14 3.30 14.00
N ALA A 176 -13.00 3.96 13.83
CA ALA A 176 -12.80 5.33 14.28
C ALA A 176 -13.44 6.31 13.30
N THR A 177 -14.32 7.15 13.80
CA THR A 177 -14.95 8.25 13.06
C THR A 177 -14.55 9.62 13.62
N GLU A 178 -14.16 9.65 14.90
CA GLU A 178 -13.86 10.89 15.60
C GLU A 178 -12.42 11.36 15.40
N PRO A 179 -12.20 12.66 15.19
CA PRO A 179 -10.85 13.21 14.98
C PRO A 179 -9.86 12.91 16.11
N ASP A 180 -10.33 12.81 17.35
CA ASP A 180 -9.46 12.55 18.51
C ASP A 180 -8.99 11.09 18.56
N ASP A 181 -9.79 10.14 18.09
CA ASP A 181 -9.37 8.74 17.91
C ASP A 181 -8.29 8.64 16.83
N VAL A 182 -8.46 9.36 15.71
CA VAL A 182 -7.44 9.43 14.64
C VAL A 182 -6.12 10.00 15.16
N LYS A 183 -6.18 11.10 15.94
CA LYS A 183 -4.99 11.71 16.55
C LYS A 183 -4.31 10.79 17.56
N SER A 184 -5.09 10.05 18.35
CA SER A 184 -4.57 9.10 19.34
C SER A 184 -3.86 7.94 18.65
N TYR A 185 -4.46 7.35 17.64
CA TYR A 185 -3.81 6.34 16.80
C TYR A 185 -2.54 6.88 16.12
N TYR A 186 -2.60 8.07 15.54
CA TYR A 186 -1.44 8.68 14.86
C TYR A 186 -0.25 8.87 15.81
N LYS A 187 -0.46 9.26 17.06
CA LYS A 187 0.60 9.37 18.08
C LYS A 187 1.29 8.01 18.32
N LEU A 188 0.52 6.93 18.41
CA LEU A 188 1.07 5.58 18.56
C LEU A 188 1.91 5.17 17.34
N LEU A 189 1.36 5.39 16.15
CA LEU A 189 2.04 5.07 14.89
C LEU A 189 3.32 5.92 14.73
N GLN A 190 3.27 7.22 15.04
CA GLN A 190 4.41 8.11 14.99
C GLN A 190 5.53 7.64 15.94
N HIS A 191 5.17 7.21 17.16
CA HIS A 191 6.13 6.63 18.11
C HIS A 191 6.79 5.36 17.53
N LEU A 192 6.02 4.47 16.94
CA LEU A 192 6.52 3.25 16.29
C LEU A 192 7.50 3.58 15.15
N TYR A 193 7.14 4.53 14.29
CA TYR A 193 8.00 4.94 13.16
C TYR A 193 9.28 5.61 13.64
N LYS A 194 9.21 6.43 14.66
CA LYS A 194 10.38 7.14 15.24
C LYS A 194 11.34 6.16 15.93
N THR A 195 10.84 5.16 16.64
CA THR A 195 11.66 4.29 17.51
C THR A 195 12.11 2.99 16.82
N LYS A 196 11.26 2.36 16.02
CA LYS A 196 11.52 1.03 15.44
C LYS A 196 11.70 1.05 13.93
N ILE A 197 10.78 1.66 13.18
CA ILE A 197 10.78 1.59 11.70
C ILE A 197 11.86 2.52 11.13
N LYS A 198 12.07 3.68 11.73
CA LYS A 198 13.11 4.68 11.36
C LYS A 198 13.00 5.14 9.90
N THR A 199 11.79 5.22 9.37
CA THR A 199 11.47 5.78 8.05
C THR A 199 10.45 6.90 8.18
N PRO A 200 10.38 7.85 7.21
CA PRO A 200 9.36 8.89 7.25
C PRO A 200 7.95 8.32 7.28
N LEU A 201 7.12 8.87 8.15
CA LEU A 201 5.67 8.62 8.20
C LEU A 201 4.96 9.78 7.51
N PHE A 202 3.83 9.52 6.86
CA PHE A 202 2.95 10.56 6.34
C PHE A 202 2.45 11.47 7.47
N PRO A 203 2.20 12.77 7.19
CA PRO A 203 1.63 13.70 8.15
C PRO A 203 0.24 13.26 8.65
N LEU A 204 -0.22 13.82 9.77
CA LEU A 204 -1.57 13.57 10.31
C LEU A 204 -2.68 13.83 9.29
N GLU A 205 -2.52 14.85 8.44
CA GLU A 205 -3.43 15.17 7.32
C GLU A 205 -3.80 13.94 6.48
N PHE A 206 -2.86 13.04 6.22
CA PHE A 206 -3.12 11.80 5.48
C PHE A 206 -4.15 10.93 6.19
N PHE A 207 -3.98 10.74 7.51
CA PHE A 207 -4.82 9.87 8.32
C PHE A 207 -6.21 10.47 8.54
N GLU A 208 -6.30 11.78 8.73
CA GLU A 208 -7.58 12.48 8.85
C GLU A 208 -8.39 12.36 7.54
N LYS A 209 -7.76 12.63 6.40
CA LYS A 209 -8.44 12.60 5.09
C LYS A 209 -8.81 11.18 4.63
N ILE A 210 -7.94 10.16 4.90
CA ILE A 210 -8.27 8.80 4.49
C ILE A 210 -9.46 8.24 5.28
N VAL A 211 -9.54 8.53 6.58
CA VAL A 211 -10.66 8.10 7.43
C VAL A 211 -11.98 8.78 7.03
N GLN A 212 -11.92 10.02 6.55
CA GLN A 212 -13.10 10.74 6.03
C GLN A 212 -13.57 10.25 4.67
N SER A 213 -12.73 9.48 3.95
CA SER A 213 -13.07 8.94 2.64
C SER A 213 -13.93 7.66 2.78
N ARG A 214 -14.80 7.41 1.80
CA ARG A 214 -15.61 6.18 1.77
C ARG A 214 -14.78 4.89 1.62
N TYR A 215 -13.52 5.01 1.20
CA TYR A 215 -12.62 3.88 0.95
C TYR A 215 -11.64 3.63 2.07
N GLY A 216 -11.44 4.57 2.97
CA GLY A 216 -10.53 4.44 4.09
C GLY A 216 -11.26 4.00 5.35
N LYS A 217 -10.64 3.10 6.09
CA LYS A 217 -11.10 2.65 7.39
C LYS A 217 -9.96 2.71 8.39
N LEU A 218 -10.23 3.23 9.58
CA LEU A 218 -9.32 3.12 10.72
C LEU A 218 -10.01 2.25 11.78
N PHE A 219 -9.47 1.07 12.02
CA PHE A 219 -9.87 0.24 13.13
C PHE A 219 -8.97 0.53 14.32
N ILE A 220 -9.52 1.09 15.40
CA ILE A 220 -8.79 1.35 16.65
C ILE A 220 -9.07 0.25 17.65
N ILE A 221 -8.08 -0.05 18.47
CA ILE A 221 -8.21 -0.97 19.60
C ILE A 221 -8.29 -0.15 20.86
N LYS A 222 -9.43 -0.23 21.56
CA LYS A 222 -9.64 0.43 22.85
C LYS A 222 -9.51 -0.57 23.99
N TYR A 223 -8.90 -0.11 25.08
CA TYR A 223 -8.83 -0.83 26.35
C TYR A 223 -8.95 0.18 27.50
N GLN A 224 -9.95 -0.01 28.36
CA GLN A 224 -10.25 0.93 29.47
C GLN A 224 -10.40 2.40 29.03
N GLY A 225 -10.96 2.61 27.83
CA GLY A 225 -11.18 3.92 27.23
C GLY A 225 -10.01 4.46 26.38
N ASP A 226 -8.80 3.94 26.56
CA ASP A 226 -7.61 4.39 25.81
C ASP A 226 -7.43 3.66 24.48
N VAL A 227 -6.97 4.38 23.45
CA VAL A 227 -6.54 3.80 22.18
C VAL A 227 -5.15 3.19 22.36
N ILE A 228 -5.06 1.86 22.26
CA ILE A 228 -3.82 1.10 22.47
C ILE A 228 -3.24 0.49 21.17
N GLY A 229 -3.93 0.63 20.06
CA GLY A 229 -3.48 0.15 18.74
C GLY A 229 -4.51 0.46 17.67
N GLY A 230 -4.23 0.00 16.46
CA GLY A 230 -5.15 0.10 15.34
C GLY A 230 -4.50 -0.20 14.00
N SER A 231 -5.34 -0.27 12.95
CA SER A 231 -4.91 -0.42 11.57
C SER A 231 -5.69 0.50 10.64
N VAL A 232 -4.98 1.14 9.71
CA VAL A 232 -5.58 1.87 8.58
C VAL A 232 -5.66 0.94 7.40
N CYS A 233 -6.86 0.73 6.90
CA CYS A 233 -7.14 -0.07 5.72
C CYS A 233 -7.73 0.80 4.61
N VAL A 234 -7.52 0.39 3.35
CA VAL A 234 -8.20 0.95 2.18
C VAL A 234 -8.88 -0.15 1.40
N LEU A 235 -9.97 0.20 0.74
CA LEU A 235 -10.92 -0.76 0.19
C LEU A 235 -11.00 -0.66 -1.33
N LEU A 236 -10.89 -1.79 -2.02
CA LEU A 236 -11.44 -1.98 -3.36
C LEU A 236 -12.75 -2.76 -3.20
N PRO A 237 -13.92 -2.12 -3.27
CA PRO A 237 -15.20 -2.71 -2.94
C PRO A 237 -15.46 -4.06 -3.64
N GLY A 238 -15.99 -5.04 -2.91
CA GLY A 238 -16.27 -6.39 -3.40
C GLY A 238 -15.04 -7.25 -3.71
N ARG A 239 -13.82 -6.72 -3.57
CA ARG A 239 -12.56 -7.41 -3.92
C ARG A 239 -11.60 -7.50 -2.74
N THR A 240 -10.92 -6.40 -2.38
CA THR A 240 -9.76 -6.46 -1.48
C THR A 240 -9.79 -5.36 -0.44
N VAL A 241 -9.47 -5.72 0.81
CA VAL A 241 -9.08 -4.80 1.89
C VAL A 241 -7.57 -4.81 2.01
N TYR A 242 -6.92 -3.65 1.94
CA TYR A 242 -5.46 -3.48 2.04
C TYR A 242 -5.09 -2.89 3.39
N GLU A 243 -4.28 -3.60 4.21
CA GLU A 243 -3.76 -3.12 5.50
C GLU A 243 -2.56 -2.19 5.28
N TRP A 244 -2.81 -0.87 5.20
CA TRP A 244 -1.75 0.09 4.87
C TRP A 244 -0.84 0.43 6.05
N PHE A 245 -1.40 0.61 7.24
CA PHE A 245 -0.65 0.88 8.47
C PHE A 245 -1.25 0.12 9.64
N VAL A 246 -0.39 -0.47 10.47
CA VAL A 246 -0.80 -1.15 11.70
C VAL A 246 0.19 -0.87 12.82
N CYS A 247 -0.32 -0.65 14.03
CA CYS A 247 0.48 -0.53 15.24
C CYS A 247 -0.29 -0.98 16.48
N GLY A 248 0.45 -1.29 17.55
CA GLY A 248 -0.10 -1.61 18.84
C GLY A 248 0.94 -1.56 19.96
N LEU A 249 0.49 -1.34 21.19
CA LEU A 249 1.29 -1.32 22.40
C LEU A 249 1.47 -2.74 22.98
N ASP A 250 1.92 -3.67 22.13
CA ASP A 250 2.12 -5.07 22.54
C ASP A 250 3.11 -5.18 23.72
N GLY A 251 2.84 -6.10 24.63
CA GLY A 251 3.65 -6.40 25.80
C GLY A 251 3.50 -5.41 26.98
N ARG A 252 2.64 -4.39 26.87
CA ARG A 252 2.37 -3.45 27.98
C ARG A 252 1.26 -3.91 28.91
N ILE A 253 0.30 -4.64 28.39
CA ILE A 253 -0.86 -5.14 29.13
C ILE A 253 -0.84 -6.67 29.02
N LYS A 254 -0.93 -7.34 30.16
CA LYS A 254 -0.96 -8.80 30.21
C LYS A 254 -2.18 -9.35 29.46
N ASN A 255 -1.97 -10.35 28.61
CA ASN A 255 -2.99 -11.00 27.78
C ASN A 255 -3.69 -10.09 26.74
N VAL A 256 -3.22 -8.88 26.50
CA VAL A 256 -3.73 -7.97 25.48
C VAL A 256 -2.70 -7.80 24.38
N TYR A 257 -3.08 -8.07 23.14
CA TYR A 257 -2.22 -8.11 21.94
C TYR A 257 -2.74 -7.14 20.87
N PRO A 258 -2.57 -5.82 21.05
CA PRO A 258 -3.24 -4.81 20.24
C PRO A 258 -2.92 -4.91 18.75
N SER A 259 -1.65 -5.17 18.35
CA SER A 259 -1.31 -5.34 16.94
C SER A 259 -2.00 -6.55 16.30
N THR A 260 -2.20 -7.63 17.09
CA THR A 260 -2.91 -8.82 16.61
C THR A 260 -4.39 -8.53 16.41
N VAL A 261 -5.02 -7.84 17.38
CA VAL A 261 -6.42 -7.46 17.29
C VAL A 261 -6.66 -6.44 16.18
N ALA A 262 -5.71 -5.52 15.94
CA ALA A 262 -5.79 -4.53 14.88
C ALA A 262 -5.79 -5.16 13.47
N THR A 263 -4.88 -6.11 13.21
CA THR A 263 -4.90 -6.87 11.95
C THR A 263 -6.15 -7.74 11.84
N TRP A 264 -6.56 -8.39 12.95
CA TRP A 264 -7.80 -9.18 12.98
C TRP A 264 -9.04 -8.32 12.67
N ALA A 265 -9.12 -7.09 13.16
CA ALA A 265 -10.24 -6.19 12.90
C ALA A 265 -10.43 -5.94 11.39
N GLY A 266 -9.33 -5.72 10.65
CA GLY A 266 -9.39 -5.60 9.20
C GLY A 266 -9.84 -6.88 8.49
N ILE A 267 -9.39 -8.05 8.95
CA ILE A 267 -9.79 -9.36 8.42
C ILE A 267 -11.28 -9.62 8.72
N GLU A 268 -11.72 -9.41 9.96
CA GLU A 268 -13.11 -9.59 10.39
C GLU A 268 -14.05 -8.64 9.64
N TYR A 269 -13.64 -7.38 9.45
CA TYR A 269 -14.37 -6.41 8.62
C TYR A 269 -14.50 -6.89 7.17
N ALA A 270 -13.39 -7.36 6.58
CA ALA A 270 -13.41 -7.89 5.21
C ALA A 270 -14.39 -9.06 5.06
N ALA A 271 -14.36 -10.00 6.00
CA ALA A 271 -15.24 -11.16 6.02
C ALA A 271 -16.73 -10.80 6.22
N SER A 272 -17.00 -9.77 7.03
CA SER A 272 -18.37 -9.32 7.33
C SER A 272 -18.99 -8.45 6.22
N ASN A 273 -18.16 -7.92 5.28
CA ASN A 273 -18.60 -6.97 4.27
C ASN A 273 -18.42 -7.46 2.83
N GLY A 274 -18.27 -8.79 2.62
CA GLY A 274 -18.29 -9.40 1.29
C GLY A 274 -17.02 -9.19 0.46
N PHE A 275 -15.88 -8.88 1.10
CA PHE A 275 -14.59 -8.88 0.43
C PHE A 275 -14.05 -10.31 0.29
N THR A 276 -13.28 -10.55 -0.77
CA THR A 276 -12.72 -11.87 -1.08
C THR A 276 -11.25 -12.02 -0.69
N CYS A 277 -10.56 -10.90 -0.44
CA CYS A 277 -9.15 -10.87 -0.10
C CYS A 277 -8.85 -9.82 0.98
N PHE A 278 -7.94 -10.16 1.90
CA PHE A 278 -7.27 -9.20 2.78
C PHE A 278 -5.78 -9.20 2.43
N ASP A 279 -5.31 -8.09 1.87
CA ASP A 279 -3.91 -7.89 1.50
C ASP A 279 -3.18 -7.24 2.68
N MET A 280 -2.25 -7.98 3.28
CA MET A 280 -1.48 -7.49 4.41
C MET A 280 -0.37 -6.51 4.01
N MET A 281 -0.20 -6.22 2.74
CA MET A 281 0.80 -5.33 2.16
C MET A 281 2.23 -5.60 2.68
N GLY A 282 3.19 -5.68 1.82
CA GLY A 282 4.63 -5.76 2.09
C GLY A 282 5.12 -6.68 3.23
N ALA A 283 5.86 -7.73 2.85
CA ALA A 283 6.49 -8.66 3.78
C ALA A 283 8.03 -8.70 3.63
N GLY A 284 8.60 -7.61 3.10
CA GLY A 284 10.04 -7.44 2.91
C GLY A 284 10.59 -8.20 1.73
N LYS A 285 11.91 -8.26 1.63
CA LYS A 285 12.62 -8.99 0.58
C LYS A 285 12.84 -10.45 0.99
N PRO A 286 12.84 -11.40 0.04
CA PRO A 286 13.03 -12.81 0.35
C PRO A 286 14.29 -13.11 1.16
N GLU A 287 15.41 -12.48 0.78
CA GLU A 287 16.75 -12.70 1.34
C GLU A 287 16.98 -12.06 2.72
N GLU A 288 16.08 -11.20 3.17
CA GLU A 288 16.23 -10.49 4.45
C GLU A 288 15.38 -11.17 5.53
N GLY A 289 15.96 -11.41 6.73
CA GLY A 289 15.20 -11.76 7.92
C GLY A 289 14.28 -10.59 8.30
N TYR A 290 12.98 -10.82 8.41
CA TYR A 290 12.01 -9.76 8.62
C TYR A 290 10.92 -10.17 9.60
N GLY A 291 11.00 -9.69 10.86
CA GLY A 291 10.06 -10.05 11.93
C GLY A 291 8.59 -9.76 11.60
N VAL A 292 8.32 -8.73 10.77
CA VAL A 292 6.95 -8.45 10.30
C VAL A 292 6.44 -9.58 9.39
N ARG A 293 7.30 -10.21 8.58
CA ARG A 293 6.92 -11.38 7.77
C ARG A 293 6.49 -12.54 8.65
N GLU A 294 7.25 -12.82 9.71
CA GLU A 294 6.90 -13.86 10.68
C GLU A 294 5.59 -13.54 11.42
N PHE A 295 5.36 -12.28 11.77
CA PHE A 295 4.08 -11.86 12.35
C PHE A 295 2.93 -12.12 11.38
N LYS A 296 3.03 -11.67 10.12
CA LYS A 296 2.00 -11.79 9.09
C LYS A 296 1.69 -13.24 8.71
N SER A 297 2.71 -14.10 8.65
CA SER A 297 2.53 -15.52 8.30
C SER A 297 1.58 -16.27 9.24
N LYS A 298 1.38 -15.74 10.45
CA LYS A 298 0.52 -16.36 11.49
C LYS A 298 -0.98 -16.08 11.29
N PHE A 299 -1.35 -15.26 10.30
CA PHE A 299 -2.75 -14.95 9.99
C PHE A 299 -3.36 -15.83 8.88
N GLY A 300 -2.64 -16.84 8.39
CA GLY A 300 -3.16 -17.87 7.47
C GLY A 300 -3.13 -17.47 6.00
N GLY A 301 -2.49 -16.35 5.66
CA GLY A 301 -2.37 -15.89 4.29
C GLY A 301 -1.35 -16.68 3.46
N GLN A 302 -1.54 -16.66 2.14
CA GLN A 302 -0.57 -17.15 1.17
C GLN A 302 0.56 -16.13 0.99
N LEU A 303 1.81 -16.59 1.11
CA LEU A 303 2.98 -15.79 0.77
C LEU A 303 3.10 -15.69 -0.76
N VAL A 304 3.10 -14.47 -1.30
CA VAL A 304 3.22 -14.17 -2.73
C VAL A 304 4.42 -13.27 -2.99
N GLU A 305 5.01 -13.39 -4.19
CA GLU A 305 6.08 -12.53 -4.66
C GLU A 305 5.62 -11.76 -5.90
N HIS A 306 5.08 -10.57 -5.71
CA HIS A 306 4.70 -9.69 -6.81
C HIS A 306 5.83 -8.72 -7.19
N GLY A 307 6.76 -8.48 -6.28
CA GLY A 307 7.94 -7.66 -6.52
C GLY A 307 7.65 -6.19 -6.72
N ARG A 308 8.66 -5.52 -7.25
CA ARG A 308 8.62 -4.10 -7.62
C ARG A 308 9.41 -3.89 -8.90
N PHE A 309 9.09 -2.83 -9.65
CA PHE A 309 9.92 -2.37 -10.74
C PHE A 309 10.51 -1.00 -10.37
N LEU A 310 11.81 -0.86 -10.61
CA LEU A 310 12.55 0.35 -10.28
C LEU A 310 13.19 0.91 -11.56
N TYR A 311 12.88 2.18 -11.87
CA TYR A 311 13.58 2.95 -12.86
C TYR A 311 14.44 4.05 -12.19
N ILE A 312 15.72 4.13 -12.49
CA ILE A 312 16.65 5.07 -11.85
C ILE A 312 16.93 6.23 -12.81
N SER A 313 16.25 7.35 -12.59
CA SER A 313 16.39 8.55 -13.43
C SER A 313 17.73 9.27 -13.22
N LYS A 314 18.28 9.24 -11.99
CA LYS A 314 19.52 9.96 -11.60
C LYS A 314 20.46 9.04 -10.83
N PRO A 315 21.25 8.19 -11.53
CA PRO A 315 22.04 7.12 -10.88
C PRO A 315 23.01 7.62 -9.80
N ARG A 316 23.68 8.74 -10.02
CA ARG A 316 24.62 9.32 -9.03
C ARG A 316 23.93 9.75 -7.74
N LEU A 317 22.78 10.42 -7.85
CA LEU A 317 21.99 10.84 -6.69
C LEU A 317 21.38 9.65 -5.97
N TYR A 318 20.89 8.66 -6.71
CA TYR A 318 20.36 7.41 -6.16
C TYR A 318 21.42 6.66 -5.35
N ALA A 319 22.64 6.51 -5.89
CA ALA A 319 23.75 5.85 -5.19
C ALA A 319 24.12 6.58 -3.90
N LEU A 320 24.21 7.93 -3.96
CA LEU A 320 24.47 8.75 -2.76
C LEU A 320 23.37 8.57 -1.71
N GLY A 321 22.11 8.64 -2.10
CA GLY A 321 20.97 8.44 -1.20
C GLY A 321 21.00 7.07 -0.50
N ARG A 322 21.27 6.00 -1.25
CA ARG A 322 21.44 4.65 -0.70
C ARG A 322 22.58 4.56 0.31
N TYR A 323 23.70 5.18 0.01
CA TYR A 323 24.85 5.22 0.94
C TYR A 323 24.48 5.91 2.26
N VAL A 324 23.83 7.07 2.18
CA VAL A 324 23.40 7.82 3.38
C VAL A 324 22.41 7.00 4.21
N VAL A 325 21.40 6.40 3.58
CA VAL A 325 20.41 5.57 4.29
C VAL A 325 21.07 4.36 4.95
N LYS A 326 22.02 3.69 4.28
CA LYS A 326 22.75 2.56 4.85
C LYS A 326 23.54 2.99 6.11
N LYS A 327 24.22 4.14 6.04
CA LYS A 327 25.00 4.68 7.18
C LYS A 327 24.13 5.11 8.37
N LEU A 328 22.92 5.61 8.12
CA LEU A 328 21.96 5.95 9.17
C LEU A 328 21.32 4.74 9.86
N LYS A 329 21.16 3.64 9.14
CA LYS A 329 20.61 2.38 9.70
C LYS A 329 21.64 1.54 10.47
N SER A 330 22.93 1.79 10.25
CA SER A 330 24.03 1.11 10.95
C SER A 330 24.40 1.77 12.28
N LYS A 331 23.79 2.90 12.60
CA LYS A 331 23.83 3.58 13.91
C LYS A 331 22.52 3.34 14.67
#